data_aeb9abc54c3633a701ff5cc0f3988465
#
_entry.id   aeb9abc54c3633a701ff5cc0f3988465
#
_cell.length_a   1.000
_cell.length_b   1.000
_cell.length_c   1.000
_cell.angle_alpha   90.00
_cell.angle_beta   90.00
_cell.angle_gamma   90.00
#
_symmetry.space_group_name_H-M   'P 1'
#
loop_
_entity.id
_entity.type
_entity.pdbx_description
1 polymer ?
#
loop_
_entity_poly.entity_id
_entity_poly.type
_entity_poly.pdbx_seq_one_letter_code
_entity_poly.pdbx_strand_id
1 'polypeptide(L)'
;MARISRLAETLIPSEIIKLGNEINDKIRQGQSIYNYTIGDFDPKQFPIPQKLQESIIHAYEIKTNYPPANGIPELRQAVSSFIAKFQGLNYSANQFLISGGGRPLIYAAYRTICDAGEKVIYPVPSWNNNHYTHFVSGDHCMVETTRDTDFLPSAESLIPHFERACLLALCSPLNPTGTTFSREQLDEICQAVLAENKRRSPDEKPLYILYDQIYWTLTYGGHKHVDPVSLYPELREYTIYIDGISKSFCATGVRVGWAFGPEFIXRKMKGILSHIGAWSPMAEQYGTALFLNQYAEVNEALTSIRSGIEARLNILYQGFNQLKSQGLPVDVIEPKAAMYLTIRFAIKNYQTADGHRITTTQEISYYLLNEASLAVVPFAAFGADRESDWYRLSVGTCEIETIPEMLLKLDKPWKNSNVLNDNYEIKHIGCFLRGKFRKLPAL
;
A
#
# COMPACT_ATOMS: atom_id res chain seq x y z
N MET A 1 -14.35 36.37 2.91
CA MET A 1 -14.16 35.87 1.54
C MET A 1 -12.92 34.99 1.48
N ALA A 2 -13.03 33.80 0.89
CA ALA A 2 -11.88 32.92 0.71
C ALA A 2 -10.83 33.60 -0.19
N ARG A 3 -9.56 33.54 0.20
CA ARG A 3 -8.47 34.16 -0.56
C ARG A 3 -7.88 33.22 -1.62
N ILE A 4 -8.25 31.95 -1.56
CA ILE A 4 -7.77 30.89 -2.47
C ILE A 4 -8.96 30.05 -2.89
N SER A 5 -8.75 29.10 -3.79
CA SER A 5 -9.83 28.20 -4.21
C SER A 5 -10.38 27.38 -3.05
N ARG A 6 -11.66 27.07 -3.07
CA ARG A 6 -12.30 26.22 -2.06
C ARG A 6 -11.59 24.87 -1.95
N LEU A 7 -11.20 24.30 -3.09
CA LEU A 7 -10.47 23.03 -3.12
C LEU A 7 -9.17 23.10 -2.29
N ALA A 8 -8.38 24.17 -2.50
CA ALA A 8 -7.12 24.34 -1.79
C ALA A 8 -7.34 24.63 -0.30
N GLU A 9 -8.36 25.44 0.02
CA GLU A 9 -8.65 25.82 1.40
C GLU A 9 -9.12 24.61 2.25
N THR A 10 -9.83 23.67 1.64
CA THR A 10 -10.40 22.51 2.35
C THR A 10 -9.53 21.26 2.23
N LEU A 11 -8.39 21.34 1.50
CA LEU A 11 -7.49 20.20 1.37
C LEU A 11 -6.79 19.91 2.71
N ILE A 12 -6.92 18.69 3.16
CA ILE A 12 -6.30 18.24 4.42
C ILE A 12 -4.89 17.73 4.11
N PRO A 13 -3.85 18.23 4.81
CA PRO A 13 -2.50 17.68 4.65
C PRO A 13 -2.44 16.19 5.04
N SER A 14 -1.50 15.47 4.45
CA SER A 14 -1.32 14.04 4.74
C SER A 14 -0.91 13.84 6.20
N GLU A 15 -1.74 13.12 6.95
CA GLU A 15 -1.46 12.73 8.34
C GLU A 15 -0.17 11.90 8.43
N ILE A 16 0.10 11.08 7.42
CA ILE A 16 1.29 10.22 7.37
C ILE A 16 2.55 11.08 7.24
N ILE A 17 2.51 12.11 6.38
CA ILE A 17 3.64 13.02 6.19
C ILE A 17 3.89 13.83 7.48
N LYS A 18 2.84 14.30 8.12
CA LYS A 18 2.93 15.03 9.39
C LYS A 18 3.61 14.17 10.46
N LEU A 19 3.13 12.96 10.63
CA LEU A 19 3.70 11.99 11.58
C LEU A 19 5.18 11.72 11.26
N GLY A 20 5.51 11.52 9.99
CA GLY A 20 6.89 11.29 9.54
C GLY A 20 7.80 12.45 9.91
N ASN A 21 7.32 13.69 9.75
CA ASN A 21 8.11 14.88 10.10
C ASN A 21 8.36 14.94 11.62
N GLU A 22 7.36 14.68 12.44
CA GLU A 22 7.50 14.66 13.90
C GLU A 22 8.54 13.62 14.36
N ILE A 23 8.50 12.43 13.77
CA ILE A 23 9.44 11.36 14.08
C ILE A 23 10.86 11.75 13.66
N ASN A 24 11.01 12.32 12.45
CA ASN A 24 12.32 12.77 11.96
C ASN A 24 12.92 13.88 12.84
N ASP A 25 12.07 14.77 13.36
CA ASP A 25 12.53 15.82 14.29
C ASP A 25 13.09 15.19 15.59
N LYS A 26 12.42 14.19 16.13
CA LYS A 26 12.88 13.47 17.33
C LYS A 26 14.22 12.76 17.06
N ILE A 27 14.34 12.13 15.89
CA ILE A 27 15.59 11.47 15.49
C ILE A 27 16.73 12.50 15.39
N ARG A 28 16.47 13.65 14.77
CA ARG A 28 17.46 14.73 14.68
C ARG A 28 17.88 15.26 16.05
N GLN A 29 17.00 15.17 17.05
CA GLN A 29 17.30 15.54 18.44
C GLN A 29 18.04 14.43 19.20
N GLY A 30 18.43 13.35 18.51
CA GLY A 30 19.25 12.28 19.08
C GLY A 30 18.46 11.11 19.67
N GLN A 31 17.15 11.06 19.49
CA GLN A 31 16.35 9.93 19.98
C GLN A 31 16.50 8.74 19.03
N SER A 32 16.72 7.56 19.60
CA SER A 32 16.74 6.30 18.85
C SER A 32 15.31 5.76 18.75
N ILE A 33 14.78 5.72 17.53
CA ILE A 33 13.38 5.32 17.28
C ILE A 33 13.36 4.18 16.25
N TYR A 34 12.62 3.12 16.56
CA TYR A 34 12.28 2.07 15.60
C TYR A 34 11.14 2.62 14.73
N ASN A 35 11.50 3.14 13.56
CA ASN A 35 10.57 3.85 12.71
C ASN A 35 10.00 2.91 11.64
N TYR A 36 8.81 2.38 11.91
CA TYR A 36 8.08 1.50 10.98
C TYR A 36 6.93 2.25 10.27
N THR A 37 7.01 3.58 10.21
CA THR A 37 5.96 4.38 9.56
C THR A 37 6.16 4.56 8.06
N ILE A 38 7.36 4.30 7.54
CA ILE A 38 7.78 4.72 6.20
C ILE A 38 7.34 3.69 5.17
N GLY A 39 6.38 4.06 4.30
CA GLY A 39 5.92 3.23 3.18
C GLY A 39 6.86 3.30 1.98
N ASP A 40 8.15 3.14 2.22
CA ASP A 40 9.21 3.24 1.23
C ASP A 40 10.27 2.17 1.52
N PHE A 41 11.31 2.13 0.72
CA PHE A 41 12.44 1.21 0.87
C PHE A 41 13.72 2.00 1.17
N ASP A 42 14.50 1.50 2.12
CA ASP A 42 15.87 1.98 2.33
C ASP A 42 16.77 1.28 1.30
N PRO A 43 17.45 2.04 0.43
CA PRO A 43 18.32 1.41 -0.59
C PRO A 43 19.45 0.56 -0.01
N LYS A 44 19.83 0.75 1.25
CA LYS A 44 20.81 -0.10 1.92
C LYS A 44 20.25 -1.49 2.21
N GLN A 45 18.95 -1.57 2.51
CA GLN A 45 18.29 -2.84 2.81
C GLN A 45 17.70 -3.47 1.56
N PHE A 46 17.14 -2.65 0.69
CA PHE A 46 16.44 -3.05 -0.53
C PHE A 46 16.89 -2.18 -1.70
N PRO A 47 18.07 -2.41 -2.25
CA PRO A 47 18.50 -1.66 -3.44
C PRO A 47 17.64 -2.02 -4.65
N ILE A 48 17.57 -1.12 -5.63
CA ILE A 48 16.92 -1.47 -6.91
C ILE A 48 17.74 -2.57 -7.59
N PRO A 49 17.10 -3.40 -8.44
CA PRO A 49 17.85 -4.43 -9.15
C PRO A 49 19.03 -3.86 -9.92
N GLN A 50 20.18 -4.53 -9.84
CA GLN A 50 21.42 -4.03 -10.46
C GLN A 50 21.23 -3.78 -11.96
N LYS A 51 20.55 -4.69 -12.67
CA LYS A 51 20.31 -4.54 -14.12
C LYS A 51 19.41 -3.34 -14.44
N LEU A 52 18.46 -3.02 -13.57
CA LEU A 52 17.65 -1.81 -13.71
C LEU A 52 18.52 -0.56 -13.56
N GLN A 53 19.37 -0.53 -12.53
CA GLN A 53 20.30 0.58 -12.29
C GLN A 53 21.22 0.79 -13.49
N GLU A 54 21.88 -0.27 -13.95
CA GLU A 54 22.80 -0.22 -15.10
C GLU A 54 22.08 0.29 -16.36
N SER A 55 20.88 -0.20 -16.63
CA SER A 55 20.09 0.20 -17.78
C SER A 55 19.70 1.67 -17.75
N ILE A 56 19.34 2.20 -16.56
CA ILE A 56 19.00 3.63 -16.39
C ILE A 56 20.25 4.50 -16.61
N ILE A 57 21.39 4.12 -16.03
CA ILE A 57 22.65 4.86 -16.19
C ILE A 57 23.02 4.92 -17.69
N HIS A 58 22.96 3.78 -18.37
CA HIS A 58 23.20 3.72 -19.81
C HIS A 58 22.23 4.62 -20.60
N ALA A 59 20.94 4.61 -20.21
CA ALA A 59 19.93 5.42 -20.89
C ALA A 59 20.25 6.93 -20.80
N TYR A 60 20.83 7.39 -19.68
CA TYR A 60 21.22 8.79 -19.54
C TYR A 60 22.30 9.23 -20.55
N GLU A 61 23.05 8.30 -21.11
CA GLU A 61 24.04 8.62 -22.15
C GLU A 61 23.38 8.92 -23.51
N ILE A 62 22.14 8.46 -23.72
CA ILE A 62 21.52 8.47 -25.05
C ILE A 62 20.07 9.02 -25.11
N LYS A 63 19.40 9.16 -23.97
CA LYS A 63 17.97 9.49 -23.92
C LYS A 63 17.68 10.55 -22.84
N THR A 64 17.75 11.84 -23.20
CA THR A 64 17.52 12.93 -22.24
C THR A 64 16.45 13.93 -22.71
N ASN A 65 15.83 13.69 -23.85
CA ASN A 65 14.78 14.55 -24.39
C ASN A 65 13.40 14.19 -23.81
N TYR A 66 12.38 14.98 -24.09
CA TYR A 66 11.02 14.71 -23.63
C TYR A 66 10.49 13.37 -24.18
N PRO A 67 9.86 12.56 -23.33
CA PRO A 67 9.17 11.36 -23.83
C PRO A 67 7.81 11.71 -24.45
N PRO A 68 7.25 10.80 -25.25
CA PRO A 68 5.85 10.94 -25.65
C PRO A 68 4.92 10.93 -24.44
N ALA A 69 3.78 11.63 -24.55
CA ALA A 69 2.85 11.84 -23.44
C ALA A 69 2.25 10.53 -22.86
N ASN A 70 2.24 9.46 -23.64
CA ASN A 70 1.75 8.15 -23.16
C ASN A 70 2.88 7.18 -22.82
N GLY A 71 4.13 7.65 -22.84
CA GLY A 71 5.30 6.81 -22.62
C GLY A 71 5.91 6.30 -23.93
N ILE A 72 7.20 5.96 -23.87
CA ILE A 72 7.90 5.48 -25.06
C ILE A 72 7.34 4.12 -25.51
N PRO A 73 7.30 3.86 -26.83
CA PRO A 73 6.76 2.60 -27.34
C PRO A 73 7.48 1.38 -26.76
N GLU A 74 8.80 1.46 -26.59
CA GLU A 74 9.61 0.38 -26.05
C GLU A 74 9.15 -0.01 -24.64
N LEU A 75 8.84 0.98 -23.79
CA LEU A 75 8.38 0.67 -22.43
C LEU A 75 6.95 0.13 -22.45
N ARG A 76 6.05 0.73 -23.22
CA ARG A 76 4.67 0.24 -23.30
C ARG A 76 4.64 -1.21 -23.78
N GLN A 77 5.49 -1.57 -24.75
CA GLN A 77 5.59 -2.96 -25.22
C GLN A 77 6.19 -3.86 -24.14
N ALA A 78 7.26 -3.42 -23.48
CA ALA A 78 7.90 -4.21 -22.41
C ALA A 78 6.93 -4.47 -21.25
N VAL A 79 6.14 -3.45 -20.85
CA VAL A 79 5.14 -3.61 -19.78
C VAL A 79 4.02 -4.55 -20.23
N SER A 80 3.53 -4.42 -21.47
CA SER A 80 2.53 -5.32 -22.04
C SER A 80 3.01 -6.78 -21.92
N SER A 81 4.26 -7.04 -22.33
CA SER A 81 4.86 -8.38 -22.27
C SER A 81 5.07 -8.85 -20.83
N PHE A 82 5.50 -7.95 -19.93
CA PHE A 82 5.69 -8.25 -18.50
C PHE A 82 4.37 -8.68 -17.85
N ILE A 83 3.30 -7.91 -18.07
CA ILE A 83 1.96 -8.21 -17.52
C ILE A 83 1.43 -9.53 -18.10
N ALA A 84 1.60 -9.76 -19.41
CA ALA A 84 1.18 -11.01 -20.04
C ALA A 84 1.93 -12.21 -19.45
N LYS A 85 3.25 -12.08 -19.29
CA LYS A 85 4.09 -13.20 -18.82
C LYS A 85 3.90 -13.51 -17.35
N PHE A 86 3.86 -12.49 -16.49
CA PHE A 86 3.88 -12.69 -15.03
C PHE A 86 2.49 -12.65 -14.38
N GLN A 87 1.52 -12.01 -15.01
CA GLN A 87 0.15 -11.92 -14.48
C GLN A 87 -0.88 -12.67 -15.34
N GLY A 88 -0.56 -12.93 -16.61
CA GLY A 88 -1.47 -13.64 -17.52
C GLY A 88 -2.52 -12.75 -18.17
N LEU A 89 -2.41 -11.43 -18.05
CA LEU A 89 -3.35 -10.49 -18.65
C LEU A 89 -2.82 -9.97 -19.97
N ASN A 90 -3.60 -10.12 -21.04
CA ASN A 90 -3.22 -9.70 -22.38
C ASN A 90 -3.86 -8.36 -22.75
N TYR A 91 -3.06 -7.30 -22.71
CA TYR A 91 -3.41 -5.95 -23.14
C TYR A 91 -2.39 -5.48 -24.16
N SER A 92 -2.85 -4.86 -25.25
CA SER A 92 -1.93 -4.32 -26.25
C SER A 92 -1.16 -3.12 -25.71
N ALA A 93 0.02 -2.84 -26.28
CA ALA A 93 0.86 -1.70 -25.87
C ALA A 93 0.08 -0.36 -25.90
N ASN A 94 -0.92 -0.24 -26.77
CA ASN A 94 -1.72 0.99 -26.88
C ASN A 94 -2.68 1.19 -25.70
N GLN A 95 -2.92 0.15 -24.92
CA GLN A 95 -3.79 0.21 -23.74
C GLN A 95 -3.00 0.57 -22.47
N PHE A 96 -1.70 0.81 -22.59
CA PHE A 96 -0.84 1.22 -21.47
C PHE A 96 -0.54 2.72 -21.54
N LEU A 97 -0.61 3.37 -20.38
CA LEU A 97 -0.26 4.79 -20.19
C LEU A 97 0.82 4.86 -19.12
N ILE A 98 1.98 5.42 -19.45
CA ILE A 98 3.13 5.55 -18.56
C ILE A 98 3.09 6.95 -17.90
N SER A 99 3.45 7.02 -16.63
CA SER A 99 3.51 8.28 -15.89
C SER A 99 4.60 8.24 -14.81
N GLY A 100 4.81 9.37 -14.15
CA GLY A 100 5.76 9.55 -13.05
C GLY A 100 5.33 8.84 -11.75
N GLY A 101 5.09 7.55 -11.84
CA GLY A 101 4.58 6.72 -10.75
C GLY A 101 3.07 6.57 -10.82
N GLY A 102 2.50 5.86 -9.83
CA GLY A 102 1.06 5.56 -9.81
C GLY A 102 0.16 6.75 -9.47
N ARG A 103 0.65 7.70 -8.67
CA ARG A 103 -0.20 8.80 -8.17
C ARG A 103 -0.82 9.66 -9.29
N PRO A 104 -0.05 10.11 -10.30
CA PRO A 104 -0.69 10.88 -11.39
C PRO A 104 -1.72 10.05 -12.15
N LEU A 105 -1.50 8.73 -12.26
CA LEU A 105 -2.44 7.84 -12.96
C LEU A 105 -3.75 7.71 -12.20
N ILE A 106 -3.69 7.56 -10.87
CA ILE A 106 -4.89 7.51 -10.03
C ILE A 106 -5.66 8.85 -10.17
N TYR A 107 -4.93 9.98 -10.05
CA TYR A 107 -5.53 11.31 -10.22
C TYR A 107 -6.23 11.43 -11.57
N ALA A 108 -5.55 11.01 -12.65
CA ALA A 108 -6.11 11.07 -14.00
C ALA A 108 -7.35 10.17 -14.16
N ALA A 109 -7.33 8.98 -13.54
CA ALA A 109 -8.49 8.08 -13.57
C ALA A 109 -9.70 8.72 -12.90
N TYR A 110 -9.51 9.26 -11.70
CA TYR A 110 -10.58 9.99 -11.00
C TYR A 110 -11.10 11.15 -11.84
N ARG A 111 -10.19 11.96 -12.41
CA ARG A 111 -10.58 13.13 -13.24
C ARG A 111 -11.26 12.73 -14.56
N THR A 112 -11.00 11.53 -15.06
CA THR A 112 -11.59 11.04 -16.29
C THR A 112 -13.00 10.48 -16.06
N ILE A 113 -13.23 9.88 -14.91
CA ILE A 113 -14.45 9.12 -14.61
C ILE A 113 -15.46 9.97 -13.82
N CYS A 114 -15.00 10.74 -12.84
CA CYS A 114 -15.87 11.35 -11.84
C CYS A 114 -16.15 12.82 -12.14
N ASP A 115 -17.41 13.19 -12.20
CA ASP A 115 -17.86 14.58 -12.17
C ASP A 115 -18.11 15.02 -10.72
N ALA A 116 -18.17 16.34 -10.50
CA ALA A 116 -18.44 16.89 -9.18
C ALA A 116 -19.80 16.38 -8.67
N GLY A 117 -19.81 15.91 -7.42
CA GLY A 117 -21.02 15.40 -6.77
C GLY A 117 -21.34 13.94 -7.07
N GLU A 118 -20.57 13.28 -7.93
CA GLU A 118 -20.77 11.86 -8.17
C GLU A 118 -20.18 11.01 -7.06
N LYS A 119 -20.83 9.89 -6.77
CA LYS A 119 -20.47 9.01 -5.66
C LYS A 119 -19.25 8.16 -6.02
N VAL A 120 -18.24 8.21 -5.16
CA VAL A 120 -17.03 7.38 -5.24
C VAL A 120 -17.02 6.44 -4.02
N ILE A 121 -17.01 5.14 -4.27
CA ILE A 121 -16.99 4.12 -3.21
C ILE A 121 -15.54 3.69 -2.98
N TYR A 122 -15.10 3.72 -1.71
CA TYR A 122 -13.82 3.15 -1.35
C TYR A 122 -13.86 2.58 0.07
N PRO A 123 -13.20 1.43 0.31
CA PRO A 123 -13.14 0.88 1.65
C PRO A 123 -12.15 1.68 2.51
N VAL A 124 -12.36 1.66 3.82
CA VAL A 124 -11.41 2.22 4.78
C VAL A 124 -11.10 1.18 5.85
N PRO A 125 -9.83 1.05 6.28
CA PRO A 125 -8.68 1.90 5.92
C PRO A 125 -8.24 1.67 4.46
N SER A 126 -7.81 2.74 3.80
CA SER A 126 -7.21 2.68 2.47
C SER A 126 -6.29 3.87 2.25
N TRP A 127 -5.42 3.76 1.24
CA TRP A 127 -4.45 4.81 1.00
C TRP A 127 -4.98 5.84 0.02
N ASN A 128 -5.13 7.08 0.48
CA ASN A 128 -5.26 8.32 -0.30
C ASN A 128 -6.57 8.51 -1.10
N ASN A 129 -7.52 7.57 -1.08
CA ASN A 129 -8.77 7.69 -1.85
C ASN A 129 -9.59 8.92 -1.44
N ASN A 130 -9.55 9.29 -0.16
CA ASN A 130 -10.20 10.49 0.35
C ASN A 130 -9.68 11.75 -0.34
N HIS A 131 -8.38 11.84 -0.58
CA HIS A 131 -7.78 13.00 -1.25
C HIS A 131 -8.15 13.05 -2.73
N TYR A 132 -8.12 11.90 -3.43
CA TYR A 132 -8.50 11.86 -4.84
C TYR A 132 -9.97 12.19 -5.04
N THR A 133 -10.85 11.70 -4.15
CA THR A 133 -12.27 12.05 -4.18
C THR A 133 -12.46 13.55 -3.95
N HIS A 134 -11.71 14.14 -3.01
CA HIS A 134 -11.72 15.58 -2.77
C HIS A 134 -11.32 16.37 -4.02
N PHE A 135 -10.26 15.92 -4.73
CA PHE A 135 -9.76 16.61 -5.93
C PHE A 135 -10.80 16.68 -7.06
N VAL A 136 -11.73 15.73 -7.12
CA VAL A 136 -12.79 15.76 -8.13
C VAL A 136 -14.09 16.34 -7.59
N SER A 137 -14.11 16.82 -6.35
CA SER A 137 -15.31 17.26 -5.63
C SER A 137 -16.40 16.16 -5.62
N GLY A 138 -15.96 14.91 -5.49
CA GLY A 138 -16.85 13.76 -5.48
C GLY A 138 -17.53 13.58 -4.14
N ASP A 139 -18.62 12.80 -4.14
CA ASP A 139 -19.33 12.40 -2.93
C ASP A 139 -18.65 11.16 -2.33
N HIS A 140 -18.14 11.30 -1.12
CA HIS A 140 -17.38 10.26 -0.43
C HIS A 140 -18.29 9.15 0.10
N CYS A 141 -18.17 7.95 -0.44
CA CYS A 141 -18.84 6.76 0.09
C CYS A 141 -17.79 5.82 0.69
N MET A 142 -17.47 6.04 1.96
CA MET A 142 -16.50 5.24 2.71
C MET A 142 -17.18 4.00 3.28
N VAL A 143 -16.64 2.82 2.96
CA VAL A 143 -17.17 1.55 3.45
C VAL A 143 -16.22 1.01 4.52
N GLU A 144 -16.68 1.01 5.76
CA GLU A 144 -15.91 0.51 6.90
C GLU A 144 -15.64 -0.98 6.74
N THR A 145 -14.40 -1.38 7.06
CA THR A 145 -14.00 -2.78 7.07
C THR A 145 -13.43 -3.14 8.44
N THR A 146 -13.39 -4.44 8.73
CA THR A 146 -12.96 -4.92 10.04
C THR A 146 -11.95 -6.06 9.91
N ARG A 147 -11.38 -6.44 11.03
CA ARG A 147 -10.48 -7.58 11.14
C ARG A 147 -11.12 -8.88 10.63
N ASP A 148 -12.45 -9.01 10.75
CA ASP A 148 -13.15 -10.24 10.37
C ASP A 148 -13.04 -10.55 8.87
N THR A 149 -12.79 -9.51 8.05
CA THR A 149 -12.57 -9.66 6.61
C THR A 149 -11.14 -9.24 6.21
N ASP A 150 -10.20 -9.26 7.16
CA ASP A 150 -8.83 -8.78 6.96
C ASP A 150 -8.79 -7.31 6.44
N PHE A 151 -9.78 -6.51 6.85
CA PHE A 151 -9.94 -5.11 6.42
C PHE A 151 -10.10 -4.94 4.91
N LEU A 152 -10.66 -5.96 4.25
CA LEU A 152 -11.07 -5.90 2.85
C LEU A 152 -12.60 -5.83 2.78
N PRO A 153 -13.15 -5.12 1.79
CA PRO A 153 -14.61 -5.07 1.68
C PRO A 153 -15.18 -6.39 1.19
N SER A 154 -16.40 -6.69 1.58
CA SER A 154 -17.18 -7.80 1.02
C SER A 154 -18.17 -7.27 -0.02
N ALA A 155 -18.67 -8.14 -0.90
CA ALA A 155 -19.74 -7.78 -1.83
C ALA A 155 -20.98 -7.28 -1.05
N GLU A 156 -21.32 -7.95 0.05
CA GLU A 156 -22.44 -7.57 0.91
C GLU A 156 -22.30 -6.12 1.41
N SER A 157 -21.10 -5.70 1.79
CA SER A 157 -20.86 -4.34 2.29
C SER A 157 -20.86 -3.29 1.17
N LEU A 158 -20.55 -3.67 -0.06
CA LEU A 158 -20.43 -2.73 -1.19
C LEU A 158 -21.75 -2.54 -1.96
N ILE A 159 -22.50 -3.61 -2.18
CA ILE A 159 -23.71 -3.62 -3.03
C ILE A 159 -24.70 -2.49 -2.68
N PRO A 160 -25.01 -2.20 -1.39
CA PRO A 160 -25.97 -1.15 -1.08
C PRO A 160 -25.59 0.25 -1.58
N HIS A 161 -24.32 0.43 -1.92
CA HIS A 161 -23.79 1.75 -2.34
C HIS A 161 -23.66 1.89 -3.85
N PHE A 162 -23.85 0.82 -4.63
CA PHE A 162 -23.58 0.82 -6.07
C PHE A 162 -24.47 1.78 -6.86
N GLU A 163 -25.73 1.92 -6.45
CA GLU A 163 -26.66 2.80 -7.17
C GLU A 163 -26.08 4.19 -7.32
N ARG A 164 -25.99 4.68 -8.57
CA ARG A 164 -25.47 6.00 -8.97
C ARG A 164 -23.98 6.22 -8.65
N ALA A 165 -23.26 5.20 -8.22
CA ALA A 165 -21.82 5.36 -8.04
C ALA A 165 -21.11 5.30 -9.40
N CYS A 166 -20.10 6.16 -9.58
CA CYS A 166 -19.31 6.18 -10.82
C CYS A 166 -18.02 5.36 -10.70
N LEU A 167 -17.49 5.22 -9.48
CA LEU A 167 -16.18 4.59 -9.27
C LEU A 167 -16.18 3.78 -7.99
N LEU A 168 -15.66 2.55 -8.09
CA LEU A 168 -15.31 1.68 -6.98
C LEU A 168 -13.78 1.58 -6.95
N ALA A 169 -13.13 2.21 -5.96
CA ALA A 169 -11.68 2.24 -5.85
C ALA A 169 -11.21 1.15 -4.88
N LEU A 170 -10.55 0.13 -5.42
CA LEU A 170 -10.03 -1.02 -4.67
C LEU A 170 -8.50 -1.05 -4.76
N CYS A 171 -7.87 -1.52 -3.70
CA CYS A 171 -6.43 -1.76 -3.66
C CYS A 171 -6.19 -3.18 -3.17
N SER A 172 -5.50 -3.99 -3.98
CA SER A 172 -5.12 -5.35 -3.56
C SER A 172 -3.86 -5.77 -4.30
N PRO A 173 -2.81 -6.19 -3.58
CA PRO A 173 -2.68 -6.20 -2.12
C PRO A 173 -2.82 -4.82 -1.49
N LEU A 174 -3.30 -4.76 -0.26
CA LEU A 174 -3.80 -3.53 0.34
C LEU A 174 -2.73 -2.79 1.17
N ASN A 175 -2.58 -1.50 0.92
CA ASN A 175 -1.98 -0.55 1.84
C ASN A 175 -3.14 0.12 2.60
N PRO A 176 -3.24 0.01 3.94
CA PRO A 176 -2.16 -0.19 4.90
C PRO A 176 -1.98 -1.61 5.48
N THR A 177 -2.77 -2.59 5.08
CA THR A 177 -2.98 -3.78 5.90
C THR A 177 -2.05 -4.96 5.60
N GLY A 178 -1.47 -5.01 4.39
CA GLY A 178 -0.67 -6.17 3.99
C GLY A 178 -1.52 -7.42 3.73
N THR A 179 -2.81 -7.22 3.47
CA THR A 179 -3.76 -8.29 3.15
C THR A 179 -4.07 -8.28 1.65
N THR A 180 -4.68 -9.33 1.15
CA THR A 180 -5.02 -9.45 -0.26
C THR A 180 -6.32 -10.24 -0.40
N PHE A 181 -7.13 -9.91 -1.39
CA PHE A 181 -8.37 -10.64 -1.66
C PHE A 181 -8.09 -12.13 -1.89
N SER A 182 -8.93 -12.98 -1.34
CA SER A 182 -9.05 -14.34 -1.83
C SER A 182 -9.81 -14.33 -3.18
N ARG A 183 -9.70 -15.42 -3.91
CA ARG A 183 -10.45 -15.59 -5.16
C ARG A 183 -11.95 -15.43 -4.91
N GLU A 184 -12.45 -16.05 -3.85
CA GLU A 184 -13.87 -16.04 -3.50
C GLU A 184 -14.37 -14.64 -3.16
N GLN A 185 -13.62 -13.89 -2.35
CA GLN A 185 -14.00 -12.52 -1.99
C GLN A 185 -14.10 -11.62 -3.23
N LEU A 186 -13.09 -11.66 -4.09
CA LEU A 186 -13.08 -10.80 -5.28
C LEU A 186 -14.13 -11.27 -6.30
N ASP A 187 -14.33 -12.59 -6.42
CA ASP A 187 -15.36 -13.15 -7.31
C ASP A 187 -16.75 -12.58 -7.02
N GLU A 188 -17.13 -12.56 -5.75
CA GLU A 188 -18.44 -12.01 -5.34
C GLU A 188 -18.59 -10.52 -5.69
N ILE A 189 -17.50 -9.74 -5.48
CA ILE A 189 -17.50 -8.32 -5.82
C ILE A 189 -17.62 -8.14 -7.34
N CYS A 190 -16.88 -8.93 -8.11
CA CYS A 190 -16.91 -8.87 -9.59
C CYS A 190 -18.31 -9.20 -10.14
N GLN A 191 -18.93 -10.24 -9.62
CA GLN A 191 -20.31 -10.60 -10.01
C GLN A 191 -21.26 -9.44 -9.71
N ALA A 192 -21.13 -8.81 -8.54
CA ALA A 192 -21.99 -7.71 -8.14
C ALA A 192 -21.82 -6.48 -9.05
N VAL A 193 -20.57 -6.14 -9.43
CA VAL A 193 -20.32 -5.02 -10.34
C VAL A 193 -20.91 -5.30 -11.73
N LEU A 194 -20.72 -6.52 -12.25
CA LEU A 194 -21.31 -6.91 -13.54
C LEU A 194 -22.83 -6.83 -13.50
N ALA A 195 -23.45 -7.31 -12.44
CA ALA A 195 -24.91 -7.24 -12.27
C ALA A 195 -25.39 -5.78 -12.24
N GLU A 196 -24.70 -4.92 -11.52
CA GLU A 196 -25.03 -3.48 -11.48
C GLU A 196 -24.90 -2.84 -12.86
N ASN A 197 -23.81 -3.09 -13.58
CA ASN A 197 -23.62 -2.51 -14.91
C ASN A 197 -24.63 -3.03 -15.93
N LYS A 198 -25.04 -4.29 -15.80
CA LYS A 198 -26.09 -4.88 -16.65
C LYS A 198 -27.46 -4.25 -16.37
N ARG A 199 -27.72 -3.86 -15.10
CA ARG A 199 -28.97 -3.22 -14.68
C ARG A 199 -29.08 -1.79 -15.22
N ARG A 200 -27.95 -1.10 -15.40
CA ARG A 200 -27.94 0.32 -15.85
C ARG A 200 -28.38 0.42 -17.30
N SER A 201 -29.07 1.52 -17.61
CA SER A 201 -29.43 1.81 -19.00
C SER A 201 -28.19 2.22 -19.80
N PRO A 202 -28.20 2.09 -21.13
CA PRO A 202 -27.05 2.49 -21.95
C PRO A 202 -26.65 3.97 -21.82
N ASP A 203 -27.54 4.82 -21.34
CA ASP A 203 -27.28 6.24 -21.14
C ASP A 203 -26.70 6.55 -19.76
N GLU A 204 -26.72 5.60 -18.86
CA GLU A 204 -26.11 5.76 -17.52
C GLU A 204 -24.63 5.42 -17.56
N LYS A 205 -23.84 6.22 -16.83
CA LYS A 205 -22.42 5.97 -16.67
C LYS A 205 -22.23 4.61 -15.96
N PRO A 206 -21.39 3.71 -16.47
CA PRO A 206 -21.12 2.46 -15.76
C PRO A 206 -20.43 2.70 -14.42
N LEU A 207 -20.51 1.72 -13.52
CA LEU A 207 -19.68 1.67 -12.32
C LEU A 207 -18.30 1.13 -12.74
N TYR A 208 -17.29 1.99 -12.72
CA TYR A 208 -15.92 1.61 -13.04
C TYR A 208 -15.21 1.08 -11.80
N ILE A 209 -14.25 0.19 -12.01
CA ILE A 209 -13.32 -0.28 -10.96
C ILE A 209 -11.97 0.37 -11.22
N LEU A 210 -11.44 1.08 -10.23
CA LEU A 210 -10.02 1.43 -10.19
C LEU A 210 -9.34 0.37 -9.32
N TYR A 211 -8.46 -0.42 -9.92
CA TYR A 211 -7.83 -1.55 -9.24
C TYR A 211 -6.34 -1.23 -9.07
N ASP A 212 -6.00 -0.69 -7.90
CA ASP A 212 -4.60 -0.38 -7.56
C ASP A 212 -3.93 -1.68 -7.12
N GLN A 213 -3.06 -2.20 -7.99
CA GLN A 213 -2.33 -3.43 -7.74
C GLN A 213 -0.83 -3.21 -7.61
N ILE A 214 -0.41 -2.05 -7.11
CA ILE A 214 1.02 -1.68 -7.05
C ILE A 214 1.87 -2.72 -6.28
N TYR A 215 1.25 -3.54 -5.42
CA TYR A 215 1.93 -4.56 -4.62
C TYR A 215 1.73 -5.99 -5.15
N TRP A 216 1.18 -6.18 -6.35
CA TRP A 216 0.71 -7.49 -6.81
C TRP A 216 1.82 -8.56 -6.87
N THR A 217 3.07 -8.16 -7.10
CA THR A 217 4.21 -9.08 -7.13
C THR A 217 4.67 -9.51 -5.73
N LEU A 218 4.18 -8.86 -4.68
CA LEU A 218 4.62 -9.06 -3.29
C LEU A 218 3.54 -9.84 -2.55
N THR A 219 3.46 -11.15 -2.77
CA THR A 219 2.57 -12.07 -2.04
C THR A 219 3.40 -13.18 -1.41
N TYR A 220 2.94 -13.70 -0.28
CA TYR A 220 3.70 -14.61 0.57
C TYR A 220 2.83 -15.77 1.06
N GLY A 221 3.47 -16.82 1.63
CA GLY A 221 2.76 -17.91 2.29
C GLY A 221 1.81 -18.68 1.39
N GLY A 222 2.10 -18.77 0.10
CA GLY A 222 1.22 -19.45 -0.84
C GLY A 222 0.06 -18.62 -1.36
N HIS A 223 -0.14 -17.40 -0.84
CA HIS A 223 -1.18 -16.50 -1.34
C HIS A 223 -0.81 -15.98 -2.72
N LYS A 224 -1.79 -15.86 -3.59
CA LYS A 224 -1.61 -15.39 -4.95
C LYS A 224 -2.47 -14.15 -5.21
N HIS A 225 -1.94 -13.26 -6.02
CA HIS A 225 -2.70 -12.10 -6.49
C HIS A 225 -3.88 -12.56 -7.35
N VAL A 226 -5.04 -11.96 -7.11
CA VAL A 226 -6.23 -12.13 -7.97
C VAL A 226 -6.65 -10.76 -8.48
N ASP A 227 -7.22 -10.74 -9.68
CA ASP A 227 -7.65 -9.48 -10.28
C ASP A 227 -8.99 -9.66 -11.01
N PRO A 228 -9.76 -8.57 -11.20
CA PRO A 228 -11.11 -8.67 -11.75
C PRO A 228 -11.20 -9.28 -13.14
N VAL A 229 -10.29 -8.92 -14.06
CA VAL A 229 -10.39 -9.32 -15.47
C VAL A 229 -9.98 -10.79 -15.67
N SER A 230 -9.06 -11.28 -14.83
CA SER A 230 -8.72 -12.71 -14.83
C SER A 230 -9.90 -13.58 -14.37
N LEU A 231 -10.76 -13.04 -13.48
CA LEU A 231 -11.96 -13.73 -13.03
C LEU A 231 -13.09 -13.59 -14.05
N TYR A 232 -13.28 -12.39 -14.57
CA TYR A 232 -14.38 -12.08 -15.50
C TYR A 232 -13.84 -11.19 -16.63
N PRO A 233 -13.53 -11.77 -17.80
CA PRO A 233 -13.01 -10.98 -18.94
C PRO A 233 -13.90 -9.81 -19.35
N GLU A 234 -15.21 -9.87 -19.10
CA GLU A 234 -16.16 -8.80 -19.37
C GLU A 234 -15.86 -7.53 -18.57
N LEU A 235 -15.21 -7.66 -17.41
CA LEU A 235 -14.81 -6.50 -16.60
C LEU A 235 -13.68 -5.68 -17.23
N ARG A 236 -13.09 -6.17 -18.32
CA ARG A 236 -12.08 -5.43 -19.09
C ARG A 236 -12.59 -4.03 -19.51
N GLU A 237 -13.87 -3.91 -19.80
CA GLU A 237 -14.47 -2.65 -20.23
C GLU A 237 -14.68 -1.65 -19.09
N TYR A 238 -14.55 -2.11 -17.84
CA TYR A 238 -14.87 -1.31 -16.66
C TYR A 238 -13.70 -1.19 -15.67
N THR A 239 -12.57 -1.85 -15.91
CA THR A 239 -11.47 -1.89 -14.94
C THR A 239 -10.25 -1.10 -15.42
N ILE A 240 -9.79 -0.17 -14.60
CA ILE A 240 -8.53 0.56 -14.79
C ILE A 240 -7.54 0.04 -13.74
N TYR A 241 -6.45 -0.54 -14.20
CA TYR A 241 -5.37 -1.02 -13.35
C TYR A 241 -4.33 0.07 -13.14
N ILE A 242 -3.79 0.14 -11.92
CA ILE A 242 -2.66 1.01 -11.56
C ILE A 242 -1.53 0.12 -11.07
N ASP A 243 -0.32 0.34 -11.61
CA ASP A 243 0.83 -0.48 -11.28
C ASP A 243 2.13 0.30 -11.57
N GLY A 244 3.29 -0.32 -11.36
CA GLY A 244 4.58 0.30 -11.63
C GLY A 244 5.73 -0.43 -10.96
N ILE A 245 6.93 0.11 -11.15
CA ILE A 245 8.16 -0.50 -10.59
C ILE A 245 8.41 -0.11 -9.14
N SER A 246 7.66 0.86 -8.60
CA SER A 246 7.92 1.45 -7.28
C SER A 246 8.03 0.40 -6.18
N LYS A 247 7.13 -0.57 -6.17
CA LYS A 247 7.09 -1.57 -5.10
C LYS A 247 7.65 -2.92 -5.56
N SER A 248 7.35 -3.31 -6.78
CA SER A 248 7.85 -4.59 -7.34
C SER A 248 9.38 -4.66 -7.34
N PHE A 249 10.05 -3.53 -7.57
CA PHE A 249 11.52 -3.49 -7.71
C PHE A 249 12.18 -2.49 -6.75
N CYS A 250 11.49 -2.12 -5.68
CA CYS A 250 12.00 -1.18 -4.66
C CYS A 250 12.45 0.16 -5.26
N ALA A 251 11.82 0.57 -6.36
CA ALA A 251 12.27 1.68 -7.21
C ALA A 251 11.36 2.90 -7.09
N THR A 252 11.03 3.26 -5.84
CA THR A 252 10.06 4.33 -5.56
C THR A 252 10.50 5.69 -6.10
N GLY A 253 11.80 5.98 -6.07
CA GLY A 253 12.36 7.26 -6.55
C GLY A 253 12.61 7.32 -8.05
N VAL A 254 12.53 6.19 -8.76
CA VAL A 254 12.75 6.14 -10.22
C VAL A 254 11.58 6.75 -10.98
N ARG A 255 10.39 6.72 -10.41
CA ARG A 255 9.18 7.37 -10.92
C ARG A 255 8.68 6.78 -12.25
N VAL A 256 8.58 5.46 -12.37
CA VAL A 256 7.97 4.80 -13.53
C VAL A 256 6.76 4.00 -13.05
N GLY A 257 5.57 4.44 -13.48
CA GLY A 257 4.31 3.74 -13.24
C GLY A 257 3.51 3.62 -14.52
N TRP A 258 2.52 2.75 -14.51
CA TRP A 258 1.63 2.57 -15.66
C TRP A 258 0.21 2.28 -15.21
N ALA A 259 -0.74 2.70 -16.06
CA ALA A 259 -2.13 2.27 -15.98
C ALA A 259 -2.47 1.51 -17.25
N PHE A 260 -3.40 0.57 -17.14
CA PHE A 260 -3.94 -0.12 -18.30
C PHE A 260 -5.41 -0.45 -18.09
N GLY A 261 -6.15 -0.57 -19.18
CA GLY A 261 -7.60 -0.79 -19.14
C GLY A 261 -8.23 -0.41 -20.47
N PRO A 262 -9.50 0.03 -20.46
CA PRO A 262 -10.19 0.40 -21.70
C PRO A 262 -9.44 1.52 -22.44
N GLU A 263 -9.18 1.29 -23.72
CA GLU A 263 -8.35 2.20 -24.51
C GLU A 263 -8.90 3.63 -24.54
N PHE A 264 -10.22 3.80 -24.60
CA PHE A 264 -10.81 5.13 -24.63
C PHE A 264 -10.57 5.90 -23.33
N ILE A 265 -10.54 5.22 -22.22
CA ILE A 265 -10.19 5.83 -20.92
C ILE A 265 -8.71 6.19 -20.87
N UNK A 266 -7.96 5.40 -21.13
CA UNK A 266 -6.65 5.58 -21.11
C UNK A 266 -6.22 6.68 -21.93
N ARG A 267 -6.88 6.88 -23.11
CA ARG A 267 -6.65 8.02 -24.01
C ARG A 267 -7.06 9.36 -23.35
N LYS A 268 -8.16 9.37 -22.61
CA LYS A 268 -8.59 10.60 -21.91
C LYS A 268 -7.66 10.92 -20.73
N MET A 269 -7.23 9.91 -20.00
CA MET A 269 -6.23 10.07 -18.93
C MET A 269 -4.93 10.67 -19.50
N LYS A 270 -4.47 10.18 -20.66
CA LYS A 270 -3.30 10.72 -21.36
C LYS A 270 -3.45 12.24 -21.61
N GLY A 271 -4.63 12.67 -22.06
CA GLY A 271 -4.90 14.09 -22.27
C GLY A 271 -4.68 14.91 -21.01
N ILE A 272 -5.21 14.45 -19.89
CA ILE A 272 -5.06 15.14 -18.61
C ILE A 272 -3.58 15.21 -18.20
N LEU A 273 -2.88 14.07 -18.25
CA LEU A 273 -1.48 14.00 -17.80
C LEU A 273 -0.54 14.79 -18.69
N SER A 274 -0.84 14.86 -20.00
CA SER A 274 0.00 15.64 -20.93
C SER A 274 -0.01 17.14 -20.61
N HIS A 275 -1.16 17.66 -20.16
CA HIS A 275 -1.27 19.08 -19.85
C HIS A 275 -0.59 19.46 -18.52
N ILE A 276 -0.48 18.52 -17.59
CA ILE A 276 0.18 18.80 -16.30
C ILE A 276 1.66 18.35 -16.28
N GLY A 277 2.15 17.79 -17.39
CA GLY A 277 3.55 17.38 -17.49
C GLY A 277 3.92 16.23 -16.55
N ALA A 278 3.02 15.29 -16.34
CA ALA A 278 3.20 14.20 -15.36
C ALA A 278 3.94 13.00 -15.96
N TRP A 279 4.87 13.26 -16.86
CA TRP A 279 5.63 12.21 -17.55
C TRP A 279 6.62 11.55 -16.61
N SER A 280 6.82 10.25 -16.80
CA SER A 280 7.99 9.58 -16.24
C SER A 280 9.25 10.08 -16.98
N PRO A 281 10.38 10.26 -16.30
CA PRO A 281 11.61 10.72 -16.99
C PRO A 281 12.03 9.76 -18.10
N MET A 282 12.57 10.31 -19.20
CA MET A 282 12.88 9.57 -20.43
C MET A 282 13.90 8.45 -20.18
N ALA A 283 15.00 8.73 -19.50
CA ALA A 283 16.07 7.75 -19.26
C ALA A 283 15.55 6.59 -18.40
N GLU A 284 14.74 6.93 -17.39
CA GLU A 284 14.14 5.93 -16.50
C GLU A 284 13.15 5.04 -17.24
N GLN A 285 12.38 5.61 -18.18
CA GLN A 285 11.49 4.81 -19.03
C GLN A 285 12.30 3.83 -19.89
N TYR A 286 13.34 4.32 -20.55
CA TYR A 286 14.16 3.50 -21.46
C TYR A 286 14.89 2.40 -20.69
N GLY A 287 15.50 2.75 -19.55
CA GLY A 287 16.18 1.77 -18.69
C GLY A 287 15.23 0.71 -18.16
N THR A 288 14.00 1.12 -17.77
CA THR A 288 12.97 0.17 -17.31
C THR A 288 12.57 -0.79 -18.45
N ALA A 289 12.42 -0.27 -19.68
CA ALA A 289 12.09 -1.11 -20.83
C ALA A 289 13.16 -2.18 -21.08
N LEU A 290 14.44 -1.77 -21.02
CA LEU A 290 15.56 -2.71 -21.19
C LEU A 290 15.55 -3.77 -20.09
N PHE A 291 15.33 -3.38 -18.84
CA PHE A 291 15.31 -4.30 -17.72
C PHE A 291 14.14 -5.29 -17.83
N LEU A 292 12.92 -4.79 -18.06
CA LEU A 292 11.72 -5.64 -18.09
C LEU A 292 11.77 -6.72 -19.18
N ASN A 293 12.55 -6.53 -20.22
CA ASN A 293 12.74 -7.54 -21.29
C ASN A 293 13.74 -8.64 -20.88
N GLN A 294 14.42 -8.51 -19.76
CA GLN A 294 15.37 -9.50 -19.24
C GLN A 294 14.66 -10.37 -18.20
N TYR A 295 13.84 -11.32 -18.66
CA TYR A 295 12.92 -12.06 -17.79
C TYR A 295 13.61 -12.85 -16.68
N ALA A 296 14.81 -13.39 -16.92
CA ALA A 296 15.57 -14.10 -15.90
C ALA A 296 15.96 -13.14 -14.76
N GLU A 297 16.48 -11.96 -15.12
CA GLU A 297 16.87 -10.91 -14.16
C GLU A 297 15.66 -10.39 -13.40
N VAL A 298 14.53 -10.18 -14.10
CA VAL A 298 13.27 -9.75 -13.49
C VAL A 298 12.82 -10.78 -12.45
N ASN A 299 12.80 -12.05 -12.81
CA ASN A 299 12.35 -13.12 -11.91
C ASN A 299 13.26 -13.24 -10.68
N GLU A 300 14.57 -13.14 -10.88
CA GLU A 300 15.55 -13.17 -9.78
C GLU A 300 15.32 -12.00 -8.82
N ALA A 301 15.13 -10.80 -9.37
CA ALA A 301 14.86 -9.60 -8.56
C ALA A 301 13.57 -9.74 -7.75
N LEU A 302 12.48 -10.17 -8.37
CA LEU A 302 11.20 -10.38 -7.69
C LEU A 302 11.34 -11.41 -6.56
N THR A 303 12.03 -12.50 -6.80
CA THR A 303 12.25 -13.56 -5.81
C THR A 303 13.04 -13.04 -4.62
N SER A 304 14.13 -12.33 -4.88
CA SER A 304 15.01 -11.77 -3.83
C SER A 304 14.25 -10.76 -2.96
N ILE A 305 13.51 -9.85 -3.60
CA ILE A 305 12.76 -8.81 -2.89
C ILE A 305 11.66 -9.44 -2.02
N ARG A 306 10.89 -10.39 -2.58
CA ARG A 306 9.87 -11.11 -1.80
C ARG A 306 10.48 -11.79 -0.57
N SER A 307 11.61 -12.49 -0.75
CA SER A 307 12.27 -13.21 0.34
C SER A 307 12.70 -12.25 1.46
N GLY A 308 13.26 -11.11 1.10
CA GLY A 308 13.72 -10.12 2.10
C GLY A 308 12.57 -9.49 2.89
N ILE A 309 11.47 -9.17 2.21
CA ILE A 309 10.28 -8.61 2.86
C ILE A 309 9.61 -9.67 3.73
N GLU A 310 9.40 -10.87 3.18
CA GLU A 310 8.74 -11.97 3.89
C GLU A 310 9.49 -12.35 5.16
N ALA A 311 10.82 -12.39 5.13
CA ALA A 311 11.63 -12.69 6.31
C ALA A 311 11.33 -11.72 7.45
N ARG A 312 11.29 -10.41 7.15
CA ARG A 312 11.01 -9.38 8.16
C ARG A 312 9.59 -9.49 8.70
N LEU A 313 8.60 -9.64 7.80
CA LEU A 313 7.20 -9.76 8.18
C LEU A 313 6.97 -10.99 9.08
N ASN A 314 7.59 -12.12 8.75
CA ASN A 314 7.41 -13.36 9.51
C ASN A 314 8.02 -13.26 10.92
N ILE A 315 9.21 -12.67 11.03
CA ILE A 315 9.84 -12.50 12.36
C ILE A 315 8.97 -11.59 13.24
N LEU A 316 8.46 -10.49 12.67
CA LEU A 316 7.56 -9.58 13.40
C LEU A 316 6.25 -10.27 13.78
N TYR A 317 5.64 -11.00 12.84
CA TYR A 317 4.39 -11.71 13.07
C TYR A 317 4.54 -12.72 14.21
N GLN A 318 5.61 -13.52 14.18
CA GLN A 318 5.90 -14.48 15.24
C GLN A 318 6.16 -13.78 16.58
N GLY A 319 6.93 -12.68 16.54
CA GLY A 319 7.24 -11.91 17.74
C GLY A 319 5.99 -11.33 18.40
N PHE A 320 5.10 -10.71 17.62
CA PHE A 320 3.86 -10.16 18.16
C PHE A 320 2.93 -11.26 18.69
N ASN A 321 2.85 -12.41 18.01
CA ASN A 321 2.05 -13.53 18.50
C ASN A 321 2.63 -14.07 19.82
N GLN A 322 3.95 -14.09 19.95
CA GLN A 322 4.56 -14.49 21.21
C GLN A 322 4.24 -13.52 22.34
N LEU A 323 4.34 -12.21 22.10
CA LEU A 323 3.94 -11.21 23.09
C LEU A 323 2.48 -11.37 23.50
N LYS A 324 1.59 -11.64 22.53
CA LYS A 324 0.19 -11.91 22.78
C LYS A 324 0.02 -13.16 23.67
N SER A 325 0.74 -14.24 23.39
CA SER A 325 0.66 -15.47 24.18
C SER A 325 1.18 -15.30 25.61
N GLN A 326 2.01 -14.28 25.83
CA GLN A 326 2.53 -13.92 27.15
C GLN A 326 1.62 -12.94 27.89
N GLY A 327 0.47 -12.58 27.31
CA GLY A 327 -0.53 -11.78 27.96
C GLY A 327 -0.50 -10.29 27.61
N LEU A 328 0.37 -9.85 26.72
CA LEU A 328 0.33 -8.47 26.25
C LEU A 328 -0.96 -8.24 25.45
N PRO A 329 -1.64 -7.09 25.64
CA PRO A 329 -2.87 -6.79 24.91
C PRO A 329 -2.58 -6.31 23.50
N VAL A 330 -2.01 -7.20 22.69
CA VAL A 330 -1.70 -6.97 21.27
C VAL A 330 -2.39 -8.04 20.43
N ASP A 331 -2.64 -7.70 19.16
CA ASP A 331 -3.11 -8.66 18.17
C ASP A 331 -2.37 -8.37 16.86
N VAL A 332 -2.32 -9.36 15.98
CA VAL A 332 -1.58 -9.23 14.71
C VAL A 332 -2.27 -10.10 13.66
N ILE A 333 -2.35 -9.57 12.44
CA ILE A 333 -2.92 -10.30 11.31
C ILE A 333 -1.78 -10.95 10.52
N GLU A 334 -1.97 -12.19 10.11
CA GLU A 334 -1.00 -12.91 9.28
C GLU A 334 -0.67 -12.08 8.03
N PRO A 335 0.63 -11.80 7.80
CA PRO A 335 1.02 -11.03 6.60
C PRO A 335 0.86 -11.90 5.36
N LYS A 336 0.06 -11.43 4.41
CA LYS A 336 -0.24 -12.15 3.17
C LYS A 336 0.43 -11.52 1.95
N ALA A 337 0.67 -10.20 2.01
CA ALA A 337 1.12 -9.46 0.83
C ALA A 337 1.68 -8.10 1.21
N ALA A 338 2.19 -7.37 0.20
CA ALA A 338 2.75 -6.02 0.30
C ALA A 338 3.97 -5.99 1.23
N MET A 339 4.16 -4.92 1.99
CA MET A 339 5.32 -4.73 2.87
C MET A 339 4.87 -4.27 4.25
N TYR A 340 3.65 -4.60 4.62
CA TYR A 340 3.01 -4.09 5.85
C TYR A 340 2.53 -5.22 6.73
N LEU A 341 2.57 -4.95 8.05
CA LEU A 341 1.98 -5.81 9.06
C LEU A 341 0.90 -5.00 9.78
N THR A 342 -0.26 -5.60 9.97
CA THR A 342 -1.37 -5.01 10.70
C THR A 342 -1.33 -5.49 12.14
N ILE A 343 -1.17 -4.55 13.08
CA ILE A 343 -1.09 -4.87 14.51
C ILE A 343 -2.09 -4.02 15.29
N ARG A 344 -2.57 -4.59 16.40
CA ARG A 344 -3.46 -3.92 17.33
C ARG A 344 -2.77 -3.74 18.67
N PHE A 345 -2.96 -2.56 19.26
CA PHE A 345 -2.53 -2.28 20.63
C PHE A 345 -3.79 -1.97 21.45
N ALA A 346 -4.37 -3.01 22.05
CA ALA A 346 -5.65 -2.92 22.78
C ALA A 346 -5.41 -2.42 24.21
N ILE A 347 -4.78 -1.24 24.34
CA ILE A 347 -4.32 -0.69 25.62
C ILE A 347 -5.14 0.49 26.14
N LYS A 348 -6.28 0.78 25.52
CA LYS A 348 -7.21 1.76 26.09
C LYS A 348 -7.68 1.28 27.46
N ASN A 349 -7.76 2.21 28.39
CA ASN A 349 -8.10 2.00 29.80
C ASN A 349 -6.99 1.36 30.64
N TYR A 350 -5.82 1.12 30.05
CA TYR A 350 -4.65 0.73 30.84
C TYR A 350 -4.02 1.96 31.48
N GLN A 351 -3.30 1.72 32.58
CA GLN A 351 -2.64 2.79 33.34
C GLN A 351 -1.13 2.68 33.16
N THR A 352 -0.50 3.78 32.83
CA THR A 352 0.96 3.87 32.66
C THR A 352 1.63 3.82 34.05
N ALA A 353 2.95 3.63 34.09
CA ALA A 353 3.71 3.54 35.34
C ALA A 353 3.59 4.80 36.22
N ASP A 354 3.40 5.97 35.59
CA ASP A 354 3.23 7.24 36.30
C ASP A 354 1.76 7.53 36.66
N GLY A 355 0.86 6.59 36.42
CA GLY A 355 -0.53 6.65 36.82
C GLY A 355 -1.49 7.26 35.79
N HIS A 356 -1.00 7.65 34.62
CA HIS A 356 -1.86 8.19 33.55
C HIS A 356 -2.70 7.07 32.91
N ARG A 357 -4.00 7.32 32.69
CA ARG A 357 -4.89 6.35 32.03
C ARG A 357 -4.96 6.66 30.52
N ILE A 358 -4.62 5.69 29.71
CA ILE A 358 -4.68 5.78 28.23
C ILE A 358 -6.16 5.70 27.81
N THR A 359 -6.67 6.72 27.12
CA THR A 359 -8.08 6.78 26.71
C THR A 359 -8.29 6.92 25.21
N THR A 360 -7.29 7.44 24.47
CA THR A 360 -7.41 7.74 23.04
C THR A 360 -6.34 7.01 22.23
N THR A 361 -6.58 6.86 20.93
CA THR A 361 -5.59 6.30 20.01
C THR A 361 -4.34 7.19 19.93
N GLN A 362 -4.49 8.49 20.02
CA GLN A 362 -3.35 9.40 20.06
C GLN A 362 -2.45 9.13 21.28
N GLU A 363 -3.06 8.86 22.44
CA GLU A 363 -2.30 8.50 23.65
C GLU A 363 -1.61 7.15 23.51
N ILE A 364 -2.22 6.19 22.78
CA ILE A 364 -1.55 4.91 22.44
C ILE A 364 -0.28 5.19 21.62
N SER A 365 -0.41 5.99 20.56
CA SER A 365 0.73 6.33 19.68
C SER A 365 1.84 7.03 20.48
N TYR A 366 1.46 7.96 21.34
CA TYR A 366 2.40 8.67 22.22
C TYR A 366 3.12 7.70 23.16
N TYR A 367 2.38 6.80 23.78
CA TYR A 367 2.91 5.79 24.69
C TYR A 367 3.93 4.88 23.97
N LEU A 368 3.57 4.35 22.79
CA LEU A 368 4.45 3.49 22.02
C LEU A 368 5.75 4.23 21.66
N LEU A 369 5.65 5.48 21.24
CA LEU A 369 6.81 6.26 20.83
C LEU A 369 7.72 6.59 22.01
N ASN A 370 7.18 6.96 23.14
CA ASN A 370 7.98 7.44 24.26
C ASN A 370 8.46 6.31 25.19
N GLU A 371 7.67 5.26 25.40
CA GLU A 371 8.02 4.17 26.31
C GLU A 371 8.71 3.00 25.59
N ALA A 372 8.36 2.74 24.33
CA ALA A 372 8.93 1.62 23.55
C ALA A 372 9.83 2.07 22.40
N SER A 373 9.96 3.36 22.17
CA SER A 373 10.69 3.93 21.03
C SER A 373 10.16 3.41 19.68
N LEU A 374 8.86 3.09 19.61
CA LEU A 374 8.23 2.48 18.45
C LEU A 374 7.30 3.48 17.75
N ALA A 375 7.54 3.70 16.47
CA ALA A 375 6.69 4.55 15.62
C ALA A 375 5.98 3.68 14.58
N VAL A 376 4.65 3.72 14.61
CA VAL A 376 3.74 3.01 13.68
C VAL A 376 2.62 3.97 13.27
N VAL A 377 1.90 3.67 12.18
CA VAL A 377 0.87 4.58 11.66
C VAL A 377 -0.52 4.07 12.08
N PRO A 378 -1.30 4.88 12.81
CA PRO A 378 -2.66 4.47 13.18
C PRO A 378 -3.56 4.39 11.94
N PHE A 379 -4.53 3.46 11.95
CA PHE A 379 -5.45 3.28 10.83
C PHE A 379 -6.31 4.52 10.57
N ALA A 380 -6.48 5.40 11.56
CA ALA A 380 -7.16 6.69 11.37
C ALA A 380 -6.51 7.53 10.26
N ALA A 381 -5.18 7.42 10.09
CA ALA A 381 -4.46 8.11 9.01
C ALA A 381 -4.82 7.60 7.62
N PHE A 382 -5.53 6.47 7.54
CA PHE A 382 -6.01 5.84 6.31
C PHE A 382 -7.55 5.88 6.21
N GLY A 383 -8.18 6.77 6.94
CA GLY A 383 -9.63 6.99 6.86
C GLY A 383 -10.50 6.12 7.76
N ALA A 384 -9.90 5.23 8.54
CA ALA A 384 -10.65 4.45 9.53
C ALA A 384 -11.08 5.32 10.71
N ASP A 385 -11.92 4.78 11.58
CA ASP A 385 -12.37 5.45 12.80
C ASP A 385 -11.18 6.02 13.57
N ARG A 386 -11.30 7.26 14.06
CA ARG A 386 -10.25 7.97 14.80
C ARG A 386 -9.82 7.21 16.05
N GLU A 387 -10.70 6.42 16.62
CA GLU A 387 -10.43 5.66 17.83
C GLU A 387 -10.06 4.21 17.55
N SER A 388 -9.81 3.85 16.30
CA SER A 388 -9.25 2.54 15.96
C SER A 388 -7.90 2.34 16.64
N ASP A 389 -7.71 1.19 17.28
CA ASP A 389 -6.45 0.83 17.94
C ASP A 389 -5.61 -0.14 17.08
N TRP A 390 -5.90 -0.17 15.78
CA TRP A 390 -5.13 -0.90 14.76
C TRP A 390 -4.11 0.02 14.10
N TYR A 391 -2.97 -0.55 13.71
CA TYR A 391 -1.81 0.18 13.21
C TYR A 391 -1.18 -0.52 12.02
N ARG A 392 -0.57 0.27 11.12
CA ARG A 392 0.30 -0.21 10.05
C ARG A 392 1.75 -0.15 10.50
N LEU A 393 2.46 -1.26 10.34
CA LEU A 393 3.90 -1.35 10.50
C LEU A 393 4.49 -1.69 9.13
N SER A 394 5.46 -0.88 8.64
CA SER A 394 6.10 -1.05 7.33
C SER A 394 7.53 -1.56 7.52
N VAL A 395 7.92 -2.59 6.74
CA VAL A 395 9.25 -3.20 6.86
C VAL A 395 10.27 -2.73 5.80
N GLY A 396 9.87 -1.82 4.92
CA GLY A 396 10.75 -1.43 3.79
C GLY A 396 12.06 -0.75 4.19
N THR A 397 12.11 -0.12 5.36
CA THR A 397 13.33 0.51 5.87
C THR A 397 13.90 -0.25 7.09
N CYS A 398 13.36 -1.42 7.38
CA CYS A 398 13.71 -2.17 8.59
C CYS A 398 15.03 -2.93 8.43
N GLU A 399 15.95 -2.69 9.35
CA GLU A 399 17.14 -3.55 9.51
C GLU A 399 16.70 -4.77 10.32
N ILE A 400 16.77 -5.94 9.71
CA ILE A 400 16.21 -7.18 10.27
C ILE A 400 16.80 -7.51 11.65
N GLU A 401 18.07 -7.15 11.85
CA GLU A 401 18.79 -7.41 13.10
C GLU A 401 18.27 -6.59 14.29
N THR A 402 17.55 -5.49 14.02
CA THR A 402 16.99 -4.64 15.07
C THR A 402 15.65 -5.12 15.62
N ILE A 403 15.00 -6.05 14.93
CA ILE A 403 13.65 -6.52 15.31
C ILE A 403 13.62 -7.12 16.72
N PRO A 404 14.56 -8.03 17.10
CA PRO A 404 14.52 -8.59 18.46
C PRO A 404 14.63 -7.54 19.56
N GLU A 405 15.49 -6.54 19.39
CA GLU A 405 15.64 -5.46 20.37
C GLU A 405 14.35 -4.64 20.50
N MET A 406 13.72 -4.33 19.37
CA MET A 406 12.45 -3.60 19.37
C MET A 406 11.37 -4.36 20.13
N LEU A 407 11.24 -5.69 19.88
CA LEU A 407 10.26 -6.52 20.58
C LEU A 407 10.51 -6.57 22.10
N LEU A 408 11.79 -6.61 22.50
CA LEU A 408 12.16 -6.57 23.92
C LEU A 408 11.82 -5.22 24.56
N LYS A 409 12.04 -4.12 23.83
CA LYS A 409 11.68 -2.77 24.31
C LYS A 409 10.16 -2.62 24.45
N LEU A 410 9.41 -3.23 23.55
CA LEU A 410 7.95 -3.20 23.63
C LEU A 410 7.42 -3.96 24.84
N ASP A 411 8.09 -5.03 25.25
CA ASP A 411 7.72 -5.86 26.39
C ASP A 411 7.96 -5.18 27.76
N LYS A 412 9.03 -4.37 27.89
CA LYS A 412 9.47 -3.79 29.17
C LYS A 412 8.44 -2.90 29.85
N PRO A 413 7.80 -1.94 29.16
CA PRO A 413 6.83 -1.05 29.84
C PRO A 413 5.67 -1.78 30.46
N TRP A 414 5.22 -2.90 29.87
CA TRP A 414 4.10 -3.69 30.38
C TRP A 414 4.41 -4.35 31.71
N LYS A 415 5.64 -4.80 31.88
CA LYS A 415 6.10 -5.46 33.10
C LYS A 415 6.15 -4.49 34.29
N ASN A 416 6.30 -3.22 34.00
CA ASN A 416 6.38 -2.17 35.02
C ASN A 416 5.03 -1.50 35.30
N SER A 417 3.98 -1.84 34.54
CA SER A 417 2.65 -1.27 34.78
C SER A 417 1.91 -2.13 35.81
N ASN A 418 1.26 -1.47 36.77
CA ASN A 418 0.49 -2.13 37.84
C ASN A 418 -0.77 -2.86 37.35
N VAL A 419 -0.88 -3.06 36.05
CA VAL A 419 -2.07 -3.62 35.40
C VAL A 419 -1.91 -5.10 35.07
N LEU A 420 -0.68 -5.59 35.09
CA LEU A 420 -0.44 -7.02 34.84
C LEU A 420 -0.47 -7.77 36.18
N ASN A 421 -1.45 -8.66 36.32
CA ASN A 421 -1.60 -9.52 37.47
C ASN A 421 -0.30 -10.31 37.76
N ASP A 422 -0.11 -10.65 39.04
CA ASP A 422 1.06 -11.29 39.63
C ASP A 422 1.54 -12.63 39.00
N ASN A 423 0.98 -13.01 37.86
CA ASN A 423 1.26 -14.33 37.25
C ASN A 423 2.21 -14.26 36.03
N TYR A 424 2.97 -13.17 35.88
CA TYR A 424 3.85 -13.03 34.70
C TYR A 424 5.26 -13.52 35.04
N GLU A 425 5.52 -14.80 34.76
CA GLU A 425 6.90 -15.32 34.83
C GLU A 425 7.59 -15.17 33.47
N ILE A 426 8.64 -14.35 33.45
CA ILE A 426 9.48 -14.14 32.29
C ILE A 426 10.34 -15.37 32.02
N LYS A 427 9.90 -16.24 31.15
CA LYS A 427 10.80 -17.28 30.67
C LYS A 427 10.89 -17.23 29.14
N HIS A 428 12.05 -16.77 28.68
CA HIS A 428 12.60 -17.13 27.36
C HIS A 428 12.32 -16.33 26.09
N ILE A 429 12.00 -15.03 26.14
CA ILE A 429 12.06 -14.22 24.89
C ILE A 429 13.50 -14.18 24.35
N GLY A 430 14.46 -13.97 25.24
CA GLY A 430 15.88 -13.90 24.85
C GLY A 430 16.45 -15.19 24.27
N CYS A 431 15.94 -16.34 24.71
CA CYS A 431 16.46 -17.63 24.24
C CYS A 431 15.89 -18.03 22.87
N PHE A 432 14.61 -17.76 22.66
CA PHE A 432 13.92 -18.07 21.40
C PHE A 432 14.48 -17.25 20.23
N LEU A 433 14.68 -15.97 20.46
CA LEU A 433 15.19 -15.07 19.41
C LEU A 433 16.66 -15.37 19.08
N ARG A 434 17.50 -15.65 20.08
CA ARG A 434 18.91 -16.00 19.86
C ARG A 434 19.08 -17.32 19.12
N GLY A 435 18.23 -18.29 19.37
CA GLY A 435 18.30 -19.62 18.73
C GLY A 435 17.99 -19.58 17.24
N LYS A 436 17.03 -18.80 16.83
CA LYS A 436 16.63 -18.70 15.41
C LYS A 436 17.59 -17.85 14.56
N PHE A 437 18.19 -16.80 15.16
CA PHE A 437 19.09 -15.93 14.41
C PHE A 437 20.46 -16.56 14.11
N ARG A 438 20.85 -17.60 14.83
CA ARG A 438 22.12 -18.30 14.57
C ARG A 438 22.12 -19.12 13.28
N LYS A 439 20.95 -19.34 12.65
CA LYS A 439 20.81 -20.22 11.49
C LYS A 439 20.46 -19.51 10.18
N LEU A 440 20.43 -18.18 10.18
CA LEU A 440 20.22 -17.44 8.92
C LEU A 440 21.56 -17.34 8.18
N PRO A 441 21.67 -17.83 6.94
CA PRO A 441 22.88 -17.61 6.17
C PRO A 441 23.05 -16.11 5.89
N ALA A 442 24.28 -15.66 5.87
CA ALA A 442 24.60 -14.31 5.45
C ALA A 442 24.17 -14.15 3.98
N LEU A 443 23.29 -13.23 3.71
CA LEU A 443 22.94 -12.78 2.36
C LEU A 443 23.95 -11.75 1.91
#